data_06ca63a5890d54f968710d176aff4780
#
_entry.id   06ca63a5890d54f968710d176aff4780
#
_cell.length_a   1.000
_cell.length_b   1.000
_cell.length_c   1.000
_cell.angle_alpha   90.00
_cell.angle_beta   90.00
_cell.angle_gamma   90.00
#
_symmetry.space_group_name_H-M   'P 1'
#
loop_
_entity.id
_entity.type
_entity.pdbx_description
1 polymer ?
#
loop_
_entity_poly.entity_id
_entity_poly.type
_entity_poly.pdbx_seq_one_letter_code
_entity_poly.pdbx_strand_id
1 'polypeptide(L)'
;LQQEYFSNGSWESDVAEGARKVSRYTPETFADDFEQMSLTLSGPLTDNIDFTFTSSMFDRDIAYTYDYTQYVYYYGYDYYAAYYYDYDYYASTDPRVFYTQFDEFERASNEFRIQSVTDSGYQWILGAFHEKNDHEYQTFYDWTGQLSPSLTVVDNRWWAQDNIRSDEQKAVFGEVTVPVSDKTDLTVGFRKYDTENVFDAQDGYFGYYEPEPNLGFVGRTNVYKFDDSGVAPKFNLSHKPNDDLLVYATYSEGFRPSGINRTTGRTAELVPDTYTSDLLRNLEFGWKSSLADGKVTLNGLVYVMNWEDYQSTRYVYDLLTVAYVDNVGMATVQGAEVASYFNISDSFSMSLMANFNDPTMDDDLVDAGGTVLGNKGNTLAYVPEKRFILTMDKDFTLAGKPAYFSLDSSYTGRRWANETNTTPMPSYSMMNVRTGIEFGGGVSGELFINNANDTRPVLGLYEDFGDLRLTSSQPRVIGIRIRYKY
;
A
#
# COMPACT_ATOMS: atom_id res chain seq x y z
N LEU A 1 17.16 -4.93 -8.75
CA LEU A 1 16.53 -6.22 -9.06
C LEU A 1 15.57 -5.98 -10.22
N GLN A 2 15.89 -6.51 -11.38
CA GLN A 2 15.03 -6.38 -12.56
C GLN A 2 13.97 -7.49 -12.49
N GLN A 3 12.70 -7.12 -12.53
CA GLN A 3 11.59 -8.05 -12.52
C GLN A 3 10.68 -7.75 -13.72
N GLU A 4 10.82 -8.49 -14.79
CA GLU A 4 9.89 -8.44 -15.92
C GLU A 4 8.74 -9.41 -15.67
N TYR A 5 7.53 -8.90 -15.63
CA TYR A 5 6.31 -9.70 -15.60
C TYR A 5 5.62 -9.61 -16.95
N PHE A 6 5.68 -10.68 -17.72
CA PHE A 6 4.71 -10.88 -18.80
C PHE A 6 3.43 -11.40 -18.15
N SER A 7 2.54 -10.52 -17.74
CA SER A 7 1.29 -10.94 -17.18
C SER A 7 0.14 -10.60 -18.11
N ASN A 8 -0.62 -11.61 -18.44
CA ASN A 8 -2.02 -11.40 -18.77
C ASN A 8 -2.73 -11.11 -17.44
N GLY A 9 -2.50 -9.92 -16.87
CA GLY A 9 -3.02 -9.52 -15.57
C GLY A 9 -2.50 -10.38 -14.41
N SER A 10 -1.85 -9.79 -13.46
CA SER A 10 -1.38 -10.46 -12.26
C SER A 10 -2.53 -11.14 -11.52
N TRP A 11 -2.71 -12.45 -11.68
CA TRP A 11 -3.71 -13.20 -10.93
C TRP A 11 -5.13 -12.59 -10.89
N GLU A 12 -5.44 -11.72 -11.83
CA GLU A 12 -6.77 -11.18 -12.05
C GLU A 12 -7.69 -12.25 -12.65
N SER A 13 -8.98 -12.07 -12.42
CA SER A 13 -10.00 -12.87 -13.07
C SER A 13 -11.19 -11.99 -13.34
N ASP A 14 -11.71 -12.04 -14.54
CA ASP A 14 -13.02 -11.52 -14.83
C ASP A 14 -14.04 -12.45 -14.18
N VAL A 15 -14.94 -11.92 -13.37
CA VAL A 15 -15.90 -12.75 -12.62
C VAL A 15 -16.78 -13.57 -13.56
N ALA A 16 -17.13 -12.99 -14.72
CA ALA A 16 -17.91 -13.68 -15.75
C ALA A 16 -17.17 -14.85 -16.41
N GLU A 17 -15.83 -14.75 -16.55
CA GLU A 17 -14.98 -15.78 -17.18
C GLU A 17 -14.56 -16.89 -16.21
N GLY A 18 -14.68 -16.63 -14.91
CA GLY A 18 -14.32 -17.55 -13.84
C GLY A 18 -12.91 -17.37 -13.32
N ALA A 19 -12.59 -18.12 -12.28
CA ALA A 19 -11.36 -17.93 -11.51
C ALA A 19 -10.08 -18.08 -12.34
N ARG A 20 -9.19 -17.08 -12.27
CA ARG A 20 -7.89 -17.01 -12.96
C ARG A 20 -8.04 -17.03 -14.48
N LYS A 21 -9.13 -16.48 -14.99
CA LYS A 21 -9.33 -16.25 -16.40
C LYS A 21 -9.59 -14.78 -16.62
N VAL A 22 -8.95 -14.23 -17.62
CA VAL A 22 -9.13 -12.85 -18.08
C VAL A 22 -9.42 -12.87 -19.58
N SER A 23 -10.25 -11.93 -20.01
CA SER A 23 -10.47 -11.65 -21.43
C SER A 23 -9.79 -10.32 -21.75
N ARG A 24 -8.86 -10.34 -22.68
CA ARG A 24 -8.13 -9.15 -23.14
C ARG A 24 -8.09 -9.15 -24.65
N TYR A 25 -8.28 -7.97 -25.21
CA TYR A 25 -8.20 -7.76 -26.66
C TYR A 25 -6.76 -7.59 -27.13
N THR A 26 -5.88 -7.16 -26.20
CA THR A 26 -4.47 -6.86 -26.47
C THR A 26 -3.58 -7.45 -25.38
N PRO A 27 -2.32 -7.78 -25.68
CA PRO A 27 -1.35 -8.20 -24.69
C PRO A 27 -1.05 -7.07 -23.71
N GLU A 28 -0.95 -7.41 -22.41
CA GLU A 28 -0.54 -6.52 -21.35
C GLU A 28 0.91 -6.79 -20.96
N THR A 29 1.65 -5.74 -20.59
CA THR A 29 3.05 -5.83 -20.19
C THR A 29 3.28 -5.05 -18.91
N PHE A 30 4.22 -5.49 -18.09
CA PHE A 30 4.67 -4.79 -16.90
C PHE A 30 6.16 -5.02 -16.70
N ALA A 31 6.91 -3.94 -16.53
CA ALA A 31 8.33 -3.95 -16.18
C ALA A 31 8.53 -3.05 -14.96
N ASP A 32 9.41 -3.44 -14.05
CA ASP A 32 9.68 -2.75 -12.79
C ASP A 32 11.15 -2.94 -12.44
N ASP A 33 11.94 -1.88 -12.60
CA ASP A 33 13.36 -1.83 -12.28
C ASP A 33 13.58 -0.87 -11.11
N PHE A 34 14.37 -1.27 -10.12
CA PHE A 34 14.71 -0.35 -9.03
C PHE A 34 16.11 -0.55 -8.49
N GLU A 35 16.68 0.55 -8.01
CA GLU A 35 17.93 0.57 -7.28
C GLU A 35 17.72 1.22 -5.91
N GLN A 36 18.34 0.67 -4.87
CA GLN A 36 18.30 1.23 -3.53
C GLN A 36 19.68 1.18 -2.90
N MET A 37 20.12 2.34 -2.40
CA MET A 37 21.35 2.49 -1.63
C MET A 37 21.04 3.08 -0.26
N SER A 38 21.71 2.61 0.78
CA SER A 38 21.65 3.22 2.11
C SER A 38 22.99 3.19 2.79
N LEU A 39 23.30 4.26 3.52
CA LEU A 39 24.47 4.41 4.36
C LEU A 39 24.02 4.77 5.77
N THR A 40 24.45 3.98 6.76
CA THR A 40 24.27 4.31 8.17
C THR A 40 25.63 4.45 8.83
N LEU A 41 25.86 5.60 9.44
CA LEU A 41 27.03 5.90 10.27
C LEU A 41 26.55 6.08 11.71
N SER A 42 27.12 5.36 12.64
CA SER A 42 26.82 5.50 14.06
C SER A 42 28.08 5.35 14.92
N GLY A 43 28.08 6.01 16.06
CA GLY A 43 29.16 5.91 16.99
C GLY A 43 29.03 6.89 18.14
N PRO A 44 29.98 6.84 19.12
CA PRO A 44 29.99 7.77 20.22
C PRO A 44 30.37 9.18 19.74
N LEU A 45 29.57 10.17 20.11
CA LEU A 45 29.89 11.59 19.98
C LEU A 45 30.64 12.06 21.24
N THR A 46 30.24 11.52 22.40
CA THR A 46 30.90 11.66 23.70
C THR A 46 30.73 10.37 24.49
N ASP A 47 31.30 10.27 25.68
CA ASP A 47 31.11 9.09 26.57
C ASP A 47 29.64 8.81 26.92
N ASN A 48 28.79 9.81 26.81
CA ASN A 48 27.35 9.72 27.19
C ASN A 48 26.35 9.96 26.04
N ILE A 49 26.84 10.19 24.83
CA ILE A 49 25.99 10.54 23.69
C ILE A 49 26.46 9.78 22.47
N ASP A 50 25.57 9.03 21.86
CA ASP A 50 25.76 8.44 20.53
C ASP A 50 25.06 9.27 19.46
N PHE A 51 25.60 9.22 18.25
CA PHE A 51 24.95 9.71 17.07
C PHE A 51 24.63 8.58 16.10
N THR A 52 23.59 8.80 15.30
CA THR A 52 23.31 8.00 14.12
C THR A 52 22.95 8.94 12.98
N PHE A 53 23.60 8.77 11.84
CA PHE A 53 23.23 9.40 10.58
C PHE A 53 22.86 8.30 9.59
N THR A 54 21.70 8.41 8.98
CA THR A 54 21.24 7.51 7.91
C THR A 54 20.90 8.33 6.69
N SER A 55 21.42 7.93 5.53
CA SER A 55 21.07 8.47 4.23
C SER A 55 20.67 7.34 3.32
N SER A 56 19.56 7.48 2.60
CA SER A 56 19.11 6.51 1.60
C SER A 56 18.68 7.19 0.32
N MET A 57 18.93 6.50 -0.79
CA MET A 57 18.46 6.85 -2.13
C MET A 57 17.70 5.66 -2.70
N PHE A 58 16.66 5.94 -3.43
CA PHE A 58 15.84 4.95 -4.09
C PHE A 58 15.40 5.51 -5.44
N ASP A 59 15.75 4.78 -6.50
CA ASP A 59 15.36 5.06 -7.87
C ASP A 59 14.53 3.90 -8.39
N ARG A 60 13.44 4.17 -9.11
CA ARG A 60 12.57 3.12 -9.63
C ARG A 60 11.90 3.55 -10.92
N ASP A 61 12.05 2.71 -11.95
CA ASP A 61 11.39 2.85 -13.24
C ASP A 61 10.31 1.78 -13.40
N ILE A 62 9.10 2.21 -13.72
CA ILE A 62 8.00 1.31 -14.02
C ILE A 62 7.48 1.61 -15.42
N ALA A 63 7.30 0.57 -16.22
CA ALA A 63 6.65 0.68 -17.53
C ALA A 63 5.56 -0.39 -17.65
N TYR A 64 4.35 0.01 -18.00
CA TYR A 64 3.29 -0.95 -18.22
C TYR A 64 2.33 -0.55 -19.34
N THR A 65 1.73 -1.56 -19.96
CA THR A 65 0.70 -1.39 -20.96
C THR A 65 -0.50 -2.26 -20.59
N TYR A 66 -1.67 -1.65 -20.54
CA TYR A 66 -2.93 -2.33 -20.28
C TYR A 66 -3.86 -2.28 -21.49
N ASP A 67 -4.69 -3.32 -21.63
CA ASP A 67 -5.83 -3.31 -22.54
C ASP A 67 -6.92 -2.39 -22.01
N TYR A 68 -7.14 -1.29 -22.70
CA TYR A 68 -8.14 -0.29 -22.34
C TYR A 68 -9.35 -0.29 -23.29
N THR A 69 -9.49 -1.33 -24.09
CA THR A 69 -10.53 -1.46 -25.14
C THR A 69 -11.94 -1.40 -24.56
N GLN A 70 -12.16 -1.95 -23.36
CA GLN A 70 -13.46 -1.91 -22.68
C GLN A 70 -13.94 -0.51 -22.35
N TYR A 71 -13.01 0.46 -22.11
CA TYR A 71 -13.36 1.87 -21.94
C TYR A 71 -14.20 2.39 -23.11
N VAL A 72 -13.77 2.07 -24.34
CA VAL A 72 -14.47 2.48 -25.56
C VAL A 72 -15.87 1.84 -25.67
N TYR A 73 -15.98 0.57 -25.31
CA TYR A 73 -17.27 -0.12 -25.32
C TYR A 73 -18.21 0.38 -24.23
N TYR A 74 -17.71 0.73 -23.06
CA TYR A 74 -18.52 1.16 -21.91
C TYR A 74 -19.07 2.58 -22.08
N TYR A 75 -18.22 3.52 -22.49
CA TYR A 75 -18.63 4.93 -22.69
C TYR A 75 -19.35 5.17 -24.00
N GLY A 76 -19.58 4.11 -24.75
CA GLY A 76 -20.42 4.11 -25.91
C GLY A 76 -19.66 4.27 -27.20
N TYR A 77 -19.39 3.16 -27.75
CA TYR A 77 -19.18 3.03 -29.19
C TYR A 77 -20.18 3.92 -29.98
N ASP A 78 -21.42 4.01 -29.49
CA ASP A 78 -22.47 4.80 -30.07
C ASP A 78 -22.31 6.32 -29.85
N TYR A 79 -21.83 6.78 -28.68
CA TYR A 79 -21.70 8.19 -28.37
C TYR A 79 -20.48 8.83 -29.06
N TYR A 80 -19.33 8.19 -28.98
CA TYR A 80 -18.11 8.64 -29.66
C TYR A 80 -18.20 8.44 -31.18
N ALA A 81 -18.80 7.34 -31.62
CA ALA A 81 -19.02 7.07 -33.04
C ALA A 81 -20.00 8.07 -33.69
N ALA A 82 -21.12 8.38 -33.04
CA ALA A 82 -22.13 9.28 -33.59
C ALA A 82 -21.75 10.76 -33.54
N TYR A 83 -20.93 11.17 -32.55
CA TYR A 83 -20.57 12.57 -32.36
C TYR A 83 -19.27 12.98 -33.05
N TYR A 84 -18.31 12.06 -33.19
CA TYR A 84 -16.96 12.36 -33.64
C TYR A 84 -16.54 11.63 -34.91
N TYR A 85 -17.32 10.64 -35.37
CA TYR A 85 -16.94 9.79 -36.49
C TYR A 85 -18.15 9.47 -37.37
N ASP A 86 -17.91 9.29 -38.66
CA ASP A 86 -18.90 8.83 -39.60
C ASP A 86 -19.29 7.37 -39.26
N TYR A 87 -20.55 7.13 -38.98
CA TYR A 87 -21.09 5.84 -38.51
C TYR A 87 -20.72 4.64 -39.37
N ASP A 88 -20.56 4.83 -40.67
CA ASP A 88 -20.16 3.77 -41.63
C ASP A 88 -18.69 3.39 -41.52
N TYR A 89 -17.86 4.21 -40.86
CA TYR A 89 -16.42 3.99 -40.75
C TYR A 89 -16.06 3.00 -39.62
N TYR A 90 -16.82 2.98 -38.53
CA TYR A 90 -16.56 2.09 -37.39
C TYR A 90 -16.86 0.62 -37.62
N ALA A 91 -17.75 0.31 -38.50
CA ALA A 91 -18.04 -1.08 -38.87
C ALA A 91 -16.82 -1.82 -39.49
N SER A 92 -15.78 -1.08 -39.82
CA SER A 92 -14.57 -1.61 -40.48
C SER A 92 -13.25 -1.41 -39.70
N THR A 93 -13.24 -0.69 -38.54
CA THR A 93 -12.02 -0.39 -37.80
C THR A 93 -11.91 -1.21 -36.50
N ASP A 94 -10.68 -1.48 -36.13
CA ASP A 94 -10.32 -2.20 -34.90
C ASP A 94 -10.41 -1.22 -33.71
N PRO A 95 -11.34 -1.42 -32.75
CA PRO A 95 -11.57 -0.48 -31.64
C PRO A 95 -10.60 -0.65 -30.48
N ARG A 96 -9.54 -1.45 -30.63
CA ARG A 96 -8.60 -1.73 -29.56
C ARG A 96 -7.85 -0.47 -29.14
N VAL A 97 -7.77 -0.26 -27.82
CA VAL A 97 -7.08 0.86 -27.18
C VAL A 97 -6.08 0.34 -26.17
N PHE A 98 -4.89 0.91 -26.19
CA PHE A 98 -3.86 0.70 -25.18
C PHE A 98 -3.80 1.89 -24.24
N TYR A 99 -3.62 1.58 -22.96
CA TYR A 99 -3.14 2.48 -21.94
C TYR A 99 -1.68 2.13 -21.65
N THR A 100 -0.77 3.07 -21.89
CA THR A 100 0.65 2.88 -21.59
C THR A 100 1.08 3.94 -20.58
N GLN A 101 1.80 3.54 -19.55
CA GLN A 101 2.35 4.45 -18.55
C GLN A 101 3.81 4.14 -18.28
N PHE A 102 4.56 5.21 -18.08
CA PHE A 102 5.93 5.21 -17.60
C PHE A 102 5.96 6.03 -16.31
N ASP A 103 6.51 5.46 -15.26
CA ASP A 103 6.71 6.13 -13.96
C ASP A 103 8.19 6.08 -13.61
N GLU A 104 8.74 7.23 -13.20
CA GLU A 104 10.08 7.36 -12.67
C GLU A 104 9.99 7.95 -11.26
N PHE A 105 10.55 7.26 -10.28
CA PHE A 105 10.56 7.68 -8.88
C PHE A 105 12.00 7.88 -8.43
N GLU A 106 12.30 9.08 -7.94
CA GLU A 106 13.54 9.39 -7.24
C GLU A 106 13.21 9.80 -5.82
N ARG A 107 13.73 9.06 -4.82
CA ARG A 107 13.56 9.41 -3.42
C ARG A 107 14.90 9.46 -2.71
N ALA A 108 15.13 10.55 -2.01
CA ALA A 108 16.27 10.73 -1.10
C ALA A 108 15.76 11.03 0.30
N SER A 109 16.22 10.27 1.30
CA SER A 109 15.91 10.54 2.70
C SER A 109 17.18 10.61 3.56
N ASN A 110 17.18 11.53 4.53
CA ASN A 110 18.29 11.75 5.46
C ASN A 110 17.73 11.89 6.87
N GLU A 111 18.31 11.16 7.80
CA GLU A 111 18.00 11.29 9.21
C GLU A 111 19.32 11.45 10.00
N PHE A 112 19.36 12.45 10.87
CA PHE A 112 20.39 12.60 11.87
C PHE A 112 19.75 12.59 13.25
N ARG A 113 20.28 11.76 14.15
CA ARG A 113 19.83 11.72 15.53
C ARG A 113 20.98 11.59 16.50
N ILE A 114 20.78 12.13 17.67
CA ILE A 114 21.63 11.94 18.86
C ILE A 114 20.79 11.36 19.98
N GLN A 115 21.40 10.51 20.77
CA GLN A 115 20.71 9.84 21.88
C GLN A 115 21.64 9.70 23.08
N SER A 116 21.05 9.70 24.27
CA SER A 116 21.79 9.45 25.50
C SER A 116 22.24 7.98 25.60
N VAL A 117 23.47 7.78 26.08
CA VAL A 117 24.02 6.48 26.47
C VAL A 117 24.37 6.58 27.95
N THR A 118 23.44 6.31 28.84
CA THR A 118 23.66 6.51 30.29
C THR A 118 22.85 5.49 31.07
N ASP A 119 23.45 4.99 32.16
CA ASP A 119 22.77 4.13 33.13
C ASP A 119 21.93 4.93 34.14
N SER A 120 21.85 6.25 34.01
CA SER A 120 21.17 7.15 34.98
C SER A 120 19.66 7.04 34.99
N GLY A 121 19.06 6.19 34.14
CA GLY A 121 17.62 6.01 34.01
C GLY A 121 16.92 7.06 33.14
N TYR A 122 17.54 8.23 32.89
CA TYR A 122 17.01 9.23 31.95
C TYR A 122 17.56 8.94 30.55
N GLN A 123 16.65 8.62 29.65
CA GLN A 123 16.99 8.38 28.24
C GLN A 123 16.34 9.44 27.37
N TRP A 124 17.03 9.90 26.35
CA TRP A 124 16.47 10.85 25.39
C TRP A 124 17.02 10.64 23.99
N ILE A 125 16.22 11.01 23.02
CA ILE A 125 16.57 11.06 21.61
C ILE A 125 16.17 12.43 21.08
N LEU A 126 16.99 13.02 20.22
CA LEU A 126 16.68 14.21 19.44
C LEU A 126 17.17 14.01 18.03
N GLY A 127 16.34 14.32 17.04
CA GLY A 127 16.68 14.12 15.65
C GLY A 127 16.03 15.09 14.69
N ALA A 128 16.59 15.10 13.48
CA ALA A 128 16.06 15.82 12.33
C ALA A 128 15.95 14.86 11.14
N PHE A 129 14.91 15.04 10.36
CA PHE A 129 14.61 14.24 9.19
C PHE A 129 14.31 15.13 7.99
N HIS A 130 14.78 14.70 6.82
CA HIS A 130 14.49 15.33 5.55
C HIS A 130 14.28 14.23 4.50
N GLU A 131 13.20 14.33 3.76
CA GLU A 131 12.92 13.45 2.63
C GLU A 131 12.41 14.28 1.46
N LYS A 132 12.85 13.95 0.26
CA LYS A 132 12.29 14.44 -0.99
C LYS A 132 11.99 13.25 -1.89
N ASN A 133 10.80 13.24 -2.48
CA ASN A 133 10.32 12.24 -3.41
C ASN A 133 9.81 12.93 -4.66
N ASP A 134 10.51 12.73 -5.77
CA ASP A 134 10.09 13.18 -7.09
C ASP A 134 9.48 11.98 -7.84
N HIS A 135 8.35 12.22 -8.47
CA HIS A 135 7.64 11.24 -9.28
C HIS A 135 7.25 11.88 -10.60
N GLU A 136 7.92 11.49 -11.66
CA GLU A 136 7.56 11.82 -13.03
C GLU A 136 6.74 10.68 -13.63
N TYR A 137 5.63 10.99 -14.28
CA TYR A 137 4.85 9.98 -14.95
C TYR A 137 4.24 10.48 -16.24
N GLN A 138 4.38 9.64 -17.27
CA GLN A 138 3.84 9.85 -18.60
C GLN A 138 2.79 8.78 -18.88
N THR A 139 1.62 9.21 -19.36
CA THR A 139 0.53 8.29 -19.70
C THR A 139 0.03 8.56 -21.09
N PHE A 140 -0.24 7.50 -21.83
CA PHE A 140 -0.69 7.55 -23.21
C PHE A 140 -1.87 6.64 -23.46
N TYR A 141 -2.86 7.14 -24.20
CA TYR A 141 -3.97 6.35 -24.72
C TYR A 141 -3.88 6.30 -26.23
N ASP A 142 -3.56 5.14 -26.76
CA ASP A 142 -3.28 4.93 -28.16
C ASP A 142 -4.25 3.93 -28.79
N TRP A 143 -4.74 4.24 -29.98
CA TRP A 143 -5.56 3.33 -30.80
C TRP A 143 -4.69 2.38 -31.62
N THR A 144 -5.10 1.11 -31.78
CA THR A 144 -4.41 0.17 -32.67
C THR A 144 -4.89 0.23 -34.10
N GLY A 145 -6.12 0.70 -34.30
CA GLY A 145 -6.75 0.79 -35.61
C GLY A 145 -6.41 2.08 -36.35
N GLN A 146 -6.66 2.08 -37.64
CA GLN A 146 -6.51 3.28 -38.46
C GLN A 146 -7.70 4.22 -38.17
N LEU A 147 -7.40 5.36 -37.58
CA LEU A 147 -8.39 6.41 -37.37
C LEU A 147 -8.84 7.02 -38.70
N SER A 148 -10.00 7.71 -38.68
CA SER A 148 -10.53 8.37 -39.85
C SER A 148 -9.50 9.27 -40.52
N PRO A 149 -9.39 9.28 -41.84
CA PRO A 149 -8.51 10.21 -42.57
C PRO A 149 -8.76 11.69 -42.27
N SER A 150 -9.92 12.01 -41.70
CA SER A 150 -10.29 13.37 -41.31
C SER A 150 -9.75 13.77 -39.93
N LEU A 151 -9.18 12.84 -39.17
CA LEU A 151 -8.55 13.11 -37.87
C LEU A 151 -7.03 13.17 -38.05
N THR A 152 -6.47 14.34 -37.80
CA THR A 152 -5.02 14.54 -37.76
C THR A 152 -4.55 14.08 -36.37
N VAL A 153 -4.30 12.78 -36.23
CA VAL A 153 -3.79 12.21 -34.94
C VAL A 153 -2.32 11.91 -35.11
N VAL A 154 -1.50 12.31 -34.16
CA VAL A 154 -0.08 11.96 -34.13
C VAL A 154 0.02 10.56 -33.52
N ASP A 155 0.57 9.60 -34.28
CA ASP A 155 0.86 8.23 -33.82
C ASP A 155 -0.33 7.45 -33.26
N ASN A 156 -1.55 7.69 -33.74
CA ASN A 156 -2.79 7.11 -33.22
C ASN A 156 -3.11 7.47 -31.74
N ARG A 157 -2.44 8.46 -31.18
CA ARG A 157 -2.64 8.92 -29.81
C ARG A 157 -3.80 9.90 -29.73
N TRP A 158 -4.72 9.68 -28.79
CA TRP A 158 -5.85 10.58 -28.62
C TRP A 158 -5.80 11.37 -27.29
N TRP A 159 -5.04 10.86 -26.30
CA TRP A 159 -4.84 11.53 -25.04
C TRP A 159 -3.46 11.21 -24.46
N ALA A 160 -2.86 12.18 -23.81
CA ALA A 160 -1.60 12.02 -23.11
C ALA A 160 -1.52 12.94 -21.89
N GLN A 161 -0.71 12.54 -20.93
CA GLN A 161 -0.27 13.37 -19.82
C GLN A 161 1.22 13.21 -19.60
N ASP A 162 1.82 14.28 -19.07
CA ASP A 162 3.20 14.34 -18.64
C ASP A 162 3.20 15.18 -17.35
N ASN A 163 3.45 14.55 -16.23
CA ASN A 163 3.27 15.15 -14.93
C ASN A 163 4.49 14.91 -14.05
N ILE A 164 4.87 15.95 -13.30
CA ILE A 164 5.93 15.88 -12.30
C ILE A 164 5.32 16.23 -10.95
N ARG A 165 5.44 15.33 -9.99
CA ARG A 165 5.09 15.55 -8.60
C ARG A 165 6.36 15.56 -7.77
N SER A 166 6.51 16.56 -6.90
CA SER A 166 7.60 16.64 -5.93
C SER A 166 7.00 16.81 -4.54
N ASP A 167 7.29 15.88 -3.65
CA ASP A 167 6.84 15.90 -2.26
C ASP A 167 8.08 16.00 -1.37
N GLU A 168 8.18 17.07 -0.59
CA GLU A 168 9.27 17.29 0.37
C GLU A 168 8.72 17.28 1.79
N GLN A 169 9.39 16.57 2.71
CA GLN A 169 9.07 16.57 4.13
C GLN A 169 10.32 16.91 4.96
N LYS A 170 10.15 17.84 5.88
CA LYS A 170 11.14 18.18 6.90
C LYS A 170 10.55 17.95 8.27
N ALA A 171 11.31 17.37 9.20
CA ALA A 171 10.83 17.19 10.55
C ALA A 171 11.95 17.29 11.57
N VAL A 172 11.58 17.74 12.78
CA VAL A 172 12.36 17.59 13.99
C VAL A 172 11.58 16.75 14.97
N PHE A 173 12.24 15.87 15.66
CA PHE A 173 11.60 14.99 16.63
C PHE A 173 12.45 14.81 17.89
N GLY A 174 11.81 14.51 18.98
CA GLY A 174 12.50 14.18 20.21
C GLY A 174 11.63 13.36 21.13
N GLU A 175 12.28 12.60 21.98
CA GLU A 175 11.64 11.78 23.00
C GLU A 175 12.49 11.75 24.25
N VAL A 176 11.86 11.80 25.41
CA VAL A 176 12.51 11.63 26.70
C VAL A 176 11.77 10.57 27.52
N THR A 177 12.52 9.64 28.07
CA THR A 177 12.03 8.63 29.02
C THR A 177 12.58 8.95 30.40
N VAL A 178 11.68 9.07 31.38
CA VAL A 178 11.96 9.43 32.75
C VAL A 178 11.48 8.29 33.67
N PRO A 179 12.34 7.73 34.54
CA PRO A 179 11.90 6.80 35.55
C PRO A 179 11.06 7.53 36.61
N VAL A 180 9.78 7.16 36.69
CA VAL A 180 8.83 7.68 37.73
C VAL A 180 8.99 6.91 39.03
N SER A 181 9.39 5.65 38.93
CA SER A 181 9.74 4.78 40.06
C SER A 181 10.72 3.71 39.57
N ASP A 182 11.23 2.86 40.47
CA ASP A 182 12.12 1.74 40.13
C ASP A 182 11.52 0.75 39.11
N LYS A 183 10.20 0.80 38.87
CA LYS A 183 9.49 -0.12 38.00
C LYS A 183 8.62 0.58 36.96
N THR A 184 8.64 1.90 36.90
CA THR A 184 7.70 2.66 36.06
C THR A 184 8.44 3.76 35.35
N ASP A 185 8.32 3.76 34.02
CA ASP A 185 8.87 4.78 33.15
C ASP A 185 7.77 5.56 32.44
N LEU A 186 7.95 6.86 32.34
CA LEU A 186 7.15 7.76 31.51
C LEU A 186 7.97 8.23 30.32
N THR A 187 7.48 7.98 29.12
CA THR A 187 8.06 8.50 27.88
C THR A 187 7.17 9.59 27.30
N VAL A 188 7.77 10.71 26.96
CA VAL A 188 7.10 11.82 26.26
C VAL A 188 7.88 12.12 24.99
N GLY A 189 7.21 12.14 23.85
CA GLY A 189 7.80 12.40 22.56
C GLY A 189 6.97 13.36 21.72
N PHE A 190 7.59 13.93 20.70
CA PHE A 190 6.94 14.74 19.69
C PHE A 190 7.67 14.62 18.35
N ARG A 191 6.94 14.87 17.26
CA ARG A 191 7.47 15.14 15.92
C ARG A 191 6.75 16.36 15.36
N LYS A 192 7.53 17.42 15.08
CA LYS A 192 7.06 18.59 14.30
C LYS A 192 7.48 18.34 12.86
N TYR A 193 6.54 18.43 11.93
CA TYR A 193 6.80 18.25 10.51
C TYR A 193 6.26 19.42 9.70
N ASP A 194 6.89 19.64 8.56
CA ASP A 194 6.46 20.54 7.50
C ASP A 194 6.54 19.77 6.18
N THR A 195 5.52 19.86 5.34
CA THR A 195 5.45 19.22 4.01
C THR A 195 5.24 20.28 2.94
N GLU A 196 5.93 20.13 1.82
CA GLU A 196 5.70 20.93 0.61
C GLU A 196 5.38 19.97 -0.53
N ASN A 197 4.27 20.20 -1.23
CA ASN A 197 3.85 19.44 -2.39
C ASN A 197 3.85 20.36 -3.60
N VAL A 198 4.48 19.92 -4.68
CA VAL A 198 4.48 20.60 -5.97
C VAL A 198 3.98 19.64 -7.02
N PHE A 199 3.03 20.05 -7.83
CA PHE A 199 2.51 19.28 -8.93
C PHE A 199 2.52 20.11 -10.21
N ASP A 200 3.42 19.78 -11.13
CA ASP A 200 3.46 20.34 -12.49
C ASP A 200 2.71 19.38 -13.41
N ALA A 201 1.52 19.78 -13.82
CA ALA A 201 0.61 18.95 -14.58
C ALA A 201 0.50 19.43 -16.02
N GLN A 202 0.75 18.54 -16.96
CA GLN A 202 0.52 18.76 -18.37
C GLN A 202 -0.29 17.60 -18.95
N ASP A 203 -1.51 17.87 -19.41
CA ASP A 203 -2.35 16.86 -20.04
C ASP A 203 -3.20 17.45 -21.17
N GLY A 204 -3.67 16.61 -22.08
CA GLY A 204 -4.52 17.05 -23.16
C GLY A 204 -4.85 15.97 -24.19
N TYR A 205 -5.80 16.35 -25.03
CA TYR A 205 -6.21 15.53 -26.18
C TYR A 205 -5.37 15.87 -27.39
N PHE A 206 -5.02 14.87 -28.17
CA PHE A 206 -4.32 15.03 -29.44
C PHE A 206 -5.33 15.09 -30.57
N GLY A 207 -5.19 16.12 -31.42
CA GLY A 207 -5.85 16.18 -32.72
C GLY A 207 -7.32 16.54 -32.77
N TYR A 208 -7.88 17.13 -31.71
CA TYR A 208 -9.33 17.19 -31.61
C TYR A 208 -10.03 18.37 -32.32
N TYR A 209 -9.42 19.47 -32.68
CA TYR A 209 -10.16 20.60 -33.28
C TYR A 209 -9.43 21.60 -34.17
N GLU A 210 -8.15 21.46 -34.46
CA GLU A 210 -7.51 22.43 -35.39
C GLU A 210 -6.56 21.71 -36.37
N PRO A 211 -6.55 22.10 -37.64
CA PRO A 211 -5.63 21.51 -38.63
C PRO A 211 -4.23 22.16 -38.54
N GLU A 212 -3.61 22.15 -37.37
CA GLU A 212 -2.27 22.67 -37.19
C GLU A 212 -1.27 21.48 -37.18
N PRO A 213 -0.24 21.47 -38.03
CA PRO A 213 0.66 20.33 -38.24
C PRO A 213 1.74 20.13 -37.15
N ASN A 214 1.64 20.87 -36.01
CA ASN A 214 2.63 20.82 -34.93
C ASN A 214 1.98 20.69 -33.55
N LEU A 215 0.89 19.95 -33.44
CA LEU A 215 0.21 19.78 -32.17
C LEU A 215 1.04 18.88 -31.23
N GLY A 216 1.87 19.56 -30.45
CA GLY A 216 2.18 19.15 -29.11
C GLY A 216 0.93 19.21 -28.21
N PHE A 217 1.04 18.89 -26.95
CA PHE A 217 -0.03 18.96 -25.98
C PHE A 217 -0.92 20.20 -26.13
N VAL A 218 -2.18 20.02 -26.48
CA VAL A 218 -3.23 21.06 -26.38
C VAL A 218 -3.87 20.92 -25.02
N GLY A 219 -3.11 21.07 -23.97
CA GLY A 219 -3.55 20.89 -22.60
C GLY A 219 -3.15 22.05 -21.71
N ARG A 220 -3.72 22.08 -20.53
CA ARG A 220 -3.35 23.07 -19.51
C ARG A 220 -2.00 22.66 -18.92
N THR A 221 -1.04 23.58 -18.91
CA THR A 221 0.12 23.51 -18.04
C THR A 221 -0.19 24.29 -16.79
N ASN A 222 -0.25 23.62 -15.66
CA ASN A 222 -0.51 24.25 -14.37
C ASN A 222 0.49 23.73 -13.34
N VAL A 223 1.07 24.65 -12.60
CA VAL A 223 1.91 24.32 -11.45
C VAL A 223 1.12 24.64 -10.18
N TYR A 224 0.85 23.62 -9.42
CA TYR A 224 0.17 23.70 -8.12
C TYR A 224 1.20 23.57 -7.01
N LYS A 225 1.00 24.33 -5.93
CA LYS A 225 1.79 24.22 -4.70
C LYS A 225 0.89 24.15 -3.50
N PHE A 226 1.22 23.29 -2.56
CA PHE A 226 0.50 23.17 -1.31
C PHE A 226 1.46 22.82 -0.18
N ASP A 227 1.39 23.59 0.91
CA ASP A 227 2.20 23.40 2.10
C ASP A 227 1.28 23.00 3.27
N ASP A 228 1.75 22.06 4.09
CA ASP A 228 1.06 21.66 5.30
C ASP A 228 2.06 21.41 6.43
N SER A 229 1.59 21.45 7.68
CA SER A 229 2.45 21.21 8.82
C SER A 229 1.67 20.75 10.05
N GLY A 230 2.32 19.98 10.92
CA GLY A 230 1.68 19.53 12.13
C GLY A 230 2.65 19.08 13.21
N VAL A 231 2.07 18.66 14.32
CA VAL A 231 2.80 18.07 15.46
C VAL A 231 2.13 16.76 15.83
N ALA A 232 2.90 15.70 15.92
CA ALA A 232 2.48 14.37 16.36
C ALA A 232 3.07 14.09 17.77
N PRO A 233 2.30 14.21 18.84
CA PRO A 233 2.74 13.87 20.20
C PRO A 233 2.68 12.37 20.47
N LYS A 234 3.49 11.92 21.44
CA LYS A 234 3.49 10.56 21.99
C LYS A 234 3.65 10.60 23.49
N PHE A 235 2.83 9.82 24.18
CA PHE A 235 2.94 9.58 25.62
C PHE A 235 2.89 8.07 25.85
N ASN A 236 3.82 7.54 26.63
CA ASN A 236 3.82 6.14 27.02
C ASN A 236 4.13 6.02 28.52
N LEU A 237 3.30 5.28 29.23
CA LEU A 237 3.55 4.88 30.60
C LEU A 237 3.75 3.37 30.61
N SER A 238 4.93 2.92 31.02
CA SER A 238 5.27 1.51 31.14
C SER A 238 5.56 1.14 32.60
N HIS A 239 5.10 -0.05 33.01
CA HIS A 239 5.30 -0.58 34.35
C HIS A 239 5.73 -2.04 34.31
N LYS A 240 6.85 -2.37 34.97
CA LYS A 240 7.39 -3.73 35.13
C LYS A 240 7.18 -4.21 36.58
N PRO A 241 6.06 -4.89 36.88
CA PRO A 241 5.81 -5.44 38.22
C PRO A 241 6.91 -6.41 38.67
N ASN A 242 7.43 -7.20 37.71
CA ASN A 242 8.54 -8.14 37.82
C ASN A 242 9.27 -8.29 36.48
N ASP A 243 10.33 -9.11 36.44
CA ASP A 243 11.15 -9.28 35.21
C ASP A 243 10.42 -9.96 34.06
N ASP A 244 9.34 -10.68 34.35
CA ASP A 244 8.59 -11.47 33.39
C ASP A 244 7.35 -10.76 32.84
N LEU A 245 6.99 -9.58 33.36
CA LEU A 245 5.79 -8.86 32.95
C LEU A 245 6.06 -7.36 32.77
N LEU A 246 5.73 -6.85 31.60
CA LEU A 246 5.60 -5.43 31.29
C LEU A 246 4.13 -5.14 30.95
N VAL A 247 3.54 -4.13 31.55
CA VAL A 247 2.27 -3.53 31.12
C VAL A 247 2.50 -2.07 30.71
N TYR A 248 1.73 -1.59 29.73
CA TYR A 248 1.92 -0.23 29.24
C TYR A 248 0.62 0.39 28.73
N ALA A 249 0.59 1.70 28.73
CA ALA A 249 -0.44 2.49 28.05
C ALA A 249 0.25 3.51 27.14
N THR A 250 -0.20 3.63 25.89
CA THR A 250 0.35 4.56 24.90
C THR A 250 -0.77 5.42 24.33
N TYR A 251 -0.54 6.73 24.28
CA TYR A 251 -1.24 7.65 23.39
C TYR A 251 -0.25 8.14 22.33
N SER A 252 -0.62 8.08 21.09
CA SER A 252 0.20 8.59 19.99
C SER A 252 -0.67 9.13 18.86
N GLU A 253 -0.14 10.12 18.16
CA GLU A 253 -0.73 10.65 16.93
C GLU A 253 0.17 10.34 15.74
N GLY A 254 -0.47 10.08 14.60
CA GLY A 254 0.16 9.88 13.30
C GLY A 254 -0.66 10.56 12.21
N PHE A 255 -0.08 10.77 11.04
CA PHE A 255 -0.73 11.45 9.94
C PHE A 255 -0.31 10.84 8.60
N ARG A 256 -1.16 10.97 7.59
CA ARG A 256 -0.75 10.87 6.19
C ARG A 256 -0.59 12.29 5.64
N PRO A 257 0.45 12.55 4.82
CA PRO A 257 0.68 13.88 4.27
C PRO A 257 -0.49 14.39 3.42
N SER A 258 -0.63 15.68 3.38
CA SER A 258 -1.46 16.40 2.41
C SER A 258 -1.00 16.17 0.98
N GLY A 259 -1.80 16.61 0.01
CA GLY A 259 -1.41 16.54 -1.38
C GLY A 259 -2.29 17.37 -2.31
N ILE A 260 -1.98 17.25 -3.59
CA ILE A 260 -2.62 17.99 -4.66
C ILE A 260 -3.38 17.03 -5.56
N ASN A 261 -4.64 17.31 -5.85
CA ASN A 261 -5.41 16.57 -6.81
C ASN A 261 -5.14 17.08 -8.23
N ARG A 262 -5.18 16.15 -9.16
CA ARG A 262 -5.19 16.50 -10.56
C ARG A 262 -6.58 17.00 -10.94
N THR A 263 -6.67 18.24 -11.39
CA THR A 263 -7.91 18.84 -11.88
C THR A 263 -7.78 19.13 -13.37
N THR A 264 -8.61 18.49 -14.20
CA THR A 264 -8.60 18.69 -15.63
C THR A 264 -10.00 19.00 -16.17
N GLY A 265 -10.11 20.01 -17.04
CA GLY A 265 -11.30 20.29 -17.82
C GLY A 265 -12.55 20.61 -16.99
N ARG A 266 -13.68 19.98 -17.32
CA ARG A 266 -14.99 20.23 -16.69
C ARG A 266 -15.09 19.72 -15.23
N THR A 267 -14.24 18.78 -14.85
CA THR A 267 -14.23 18.23 -13.49
C THR A 267 -13.57 19.16 -12.48
N ALA A 268 -12.86 20.19 -12.91
CA ALA A 268 -12.19 21.16 -12.05
C ALA A 268 -13.12 21.89 -11.06
N GLU A 269 -14.42 21.97 -11.35
CA GLU A 269 -15.42 22.58 -10.45
C GLU A 269 -15.93 21.59 -9.37
N LEU A 270 -15.74 20.30 -9.59
CA LEU A 270 -16.25 19.21 -8.73
C LEU A 270 -15.17 18.54 -7.88
N VAL A 271 -13.89 18.75 -8.23
CA VAL A 271 -12.75 18.13 -7.55
C VAL A 271 -12.00 19.22 -6.78
N PRO A 272 -11.76 19.05 -5.47
CA PRO A 272 -10.93 19.97 -4.71
C PRO A 272 -9.49 19.94 -5.24
N ASP A 273 -8.87 21.13 -5.36
CA ASP A 273 -7.49 21.23 -5.85
C ASP A 273 -6.49 20.49 -4.95
N THR A 274 -6.77 20.48 -3.63
CA THR A 274 -5.88 19.93 -2.62
C THR A 274 -6.69 19.16 -1.58
N TYR A 275 -5.99 18.26 -0.86
CA TYR A 275 -6.48 17.63 0.34
C TYR A 275 -5.46 17.81 1.48
N THR A 276 -5.95 17.93 2.71
CA THR A 276 -5.12 18.14 3.89
C THR A 276 -4.59 16.82 4.45
N SER A 277 -3.58 16.91 5.31
CA SER A 277 -3.15 15.78 6.13
C SER A 277 -4.32 15.25 6.95
N ASP A 278 -4.46 13.94 7.02
CA ASP A 278 -5.38 13.32 7.97
C ASP A 278 -4.67 13.00 9.30
N LEU A 279 -5.44 12.79 10.35
CA LEU A 279 -4.92 12.58 11.68
C LEU A 279 -5.45 11.28 12.29
N LEU A 280 -4.54 10.38 12.66
CA LEU A 280 -4.85 9.16 13.39
C LEU A 280 -4.41 9.30 14.85
N ARG A 281 -5.37 9.29 15.79
CA ARG A 281 -5.13 9.23 17.24
C ARG A 281 -5.28 7.81 17.72
N ASN A 282 -4.25 7.27 18.35
CA ASN A 282 -4.23 5.93 18.90
C ASN A 282 -4.12 5.96 20.43
N LEU A 283 -5.03 5.28 21.09
CA LEU A 283 -4.93 4.94 22.50
C LEU A 283 -4.83 3.42 22.64
N GLU A 284 -3.75 2.96 23.24
CA GLU A 284 -3.42 1.54 23.35
C GLU A 284 -3.09 1.20 24.81
N PHE A 285 -3.58 0.05 25.26
CA PHE A 285 -3.17 -0.60 26.48
C PHE A 285 -2.70 -2.01 26.17
N GLY A 286 -1.48 -2.36 26.60
CA GLY A 286 -0.90 -3.65 26.28
C GLY A 286 -0.05 -4.26 27.38
N TRP A 287 0.32 -5.53 27.16
CA TRP A 287 1.24 -6.26 28.00
C TRP A 287 2.21 -7.11 27.19
N LYS A 288 3.39 -7.35 27.78
CA LYS A 288 4.37 -8.32 27.29
C LYS A 288 4.76 -9.22 28.45
N SER A 289 4.71 -10.52 28.24
CA SER A 289 5.02 -11.47 29.27
C SER A 289 5.86 -12.64 28.80
N SER A 290 6.77 -13.09 29.68
CA SER A 290 7.59 -14.29 29.54
C SER A 290 7.20 -15.26 30.67
N LEU A 291 6.68 -16.41 30.31
CA LEU A 291 6.11 -17.38 31.23
C LEU A 291 6.86 -18.72 31.15
N ALA A 292 6.75 -19.56 32.20
CA ALA A 292 7.34 -20.90 32.24
C ALA A 292 8.86 -20.92 31.91
N ASP A 293 9.62 -20.03 32.57
CA ASP A 293 11.07 -19.88 32.39
C ASP A 293 11.46 -19.57 30.92
N GLY A 294 10.70 -18.66 30.25
CA GLY A 294 10.93 -18.23 28.89
C GLY A 294 10.40 -19.19 27.80
N LYS A 295 9.74 -20.29 28.17
CA LYS A 295 9.15 -21.23 27.21
C LYS A 295 7.90 -20.70 26.53
N VAL A 296 7.20 -19.78 27.16
CA VAL A 296 5.98 -19.17 26.62
C VAL A 296 6.12 -17.66 26.65
N THR A 297 6.03 -17.02 25.49
CA THR A 297 5.84 -15.57 25.38
C THR A 297 4.38 -15.30 25.04
N LEU A 298 3.73 -14.43 25.80
CA LEU A 298 2.36 -14.01 25.56
C LEU A 298 2.27 -12.49 25.62
N ASN A 299 2.09 -11.87 24.47
CA ASN A 299 1.91 -10.43 24.33
C ASN A 299 0.51 -10.14 23.84
N GLY A 300 -0.05 -9.03 24.27
CA GLY A 300 -1.35 -8.60 23.77
C GLY A 300 -1.56 -7.13 23.98
N LEU A 301 -2.52 -6.58 23.26
CA LEU A 301 -2.95 -5.21 23.40
C LEU A 301 -4.43 -5.06 23.01
N VAL A 302 -5.04 -4.00 23.53
CA VAL A 302 -6.33 -3.47 23.08
C VAL A 302 -6.12 -2.02 22.69
N TYR A 303 -6.84 -1.56 21.67
CA TYR A 303 -6.67 -0.21 21.15
C TYR A 303 -7.97 0.41 20.67
N VAL A 304 -7.96 1.73 20.64
CA VAL A 304 -8.96 2.55 19.95
C VAL A 304 -8.21 3.58 19.14
N MET A 305 -8.45 3.58 17.83
CA MET A 305 -7.91 4.53 16.88
C MET A 305 -9.05 5.41 16.35
N ASN A 306 -8.91 6.72 16.50
CA ASN A 306 -9.81 7.68 15.87
C ASN A 306 -9.09 8.31 14.68
N TRP A 307 -9.67 8.19 13.52
CA TRP A 307 -9.14 8.70 12.28
C TRP A 307 -9.97 9.88 11.82
N GLU A 308 -9.39 11.08 11.88
CA GLU A 308 -10.03 12.34 11.55
C GLU A 308 -9.61 12.80 10.17
N ASP A 309 -10.56 13.41 9.43
CA ASP A 309 -10.36 13.92 8.08
C ASP A 309 -9.73 12.89 7.14
N TYR A 310 -10.14 11.60 7.30
CA TYR A 310 -9.46 10.52 6.64
C TYR A 310 -9.51 10.66 5.11
N GLN A 311 -8.36 10.51 4.47
CA GLN A 311 -8.20 10.63 3.02
C GLN A 311 -8.75 9.39 2.32
N SER A 312 -9.67 9.58 1.38
CA SER A 312 -10.24 8.51 0.56
C SER A 312 -10.24 8.87 -0.91
N THR A 313 -9.93 7.89 -1.76
CA THR A 313 -10.04 8.06 -3.21
C THR A 313 -11.49 8.10 -3.64
N ARG A 314 -11.83 9.08 -4.45
CA ARG A 314 -13.13 9.35 -5.02
C ARG A 314 -13.07 9.32 -6.53
N TYR A 315 -14.24 9.19 -7.14
CA TYR A 315 -14.39 9.21 -8.59
C TYR A 315 -15.49 10.16 -8.98
N VAL A 316 -15.20 11.05 -9.92
CA VAL A 316 -16.23 11.82 -10.64
C VAL A 316 -16.52 11.09 -11.93
N TYR A 317 -17.78 10.70 -12.10
CA TYR A 317 -18.29 10.04 -13.30
C TYR A 317 -19.00 11.12 -14.15
N ASP A 318 -18.22 11.92 -14.86
CA ASP A 318 -18.69 12.80 -15.93
C ASP A 318 -18.21 12.20 -17.26
N LEU A 319 -18.00 12.98 -18.29
CA LEU A 319 -17.47 12.53 -19.59
C LEU A 319 -16.14 11.75 -19.50
N LEU A 320 -15.41 11.91 -18.41
CA LEU A 320 -14.19 11.19 -18.06
C LEU A 320 -14.26 10.81 -16.59
N THR A 321 -13.97 9.55 -16.27
CA THR A 321 -13.80 9.14 -14.88
C THR A 321 -12.48 9.72 -14.33
N VAL A 322 -12.58 10.62 -13.38
CA VAL A 322 -11.42 11.22 -12.71
C VAL A 322 -11.38 10.75 -11.27
N ALA A 323 -10.28 10.09 -10.91
CA ALA A 323 -9.97 9.76 -9.53
C ALA A 323 -9.35 10.97 -8.82
N TYR A 324 -9.78 11.25 -7.61
CA TYR A 324 -9.23 12.29 -6.74
C TYR A 324 -9.25 11.84 -5.28
N VAL A 325 -8.47 12.49 -4.44
CA VAL A 325 -8.46 12.25 -2.99
C VAL A 325 -9.21 13.38 -2.30
N ASP A 326 -10.03 13.01 -1.31
CA ASP A 326 -10.76 13.96 -0.49
C ASP A 326 -10.65 13.58 0.99
N ASN A 327 -10.78 14.56 1.87
CA ASN A 327 -10.88 14.36 3.31
C ASN A 327 -12.36 14.15 3.66
N VAL A 328 -12.72 12.97 4.13
CA VAL A 328 -14.11 12.50 4.06
C VAL A 328 -14.76 12.16 5.39
N GLY A 329 -14.35 12.79 6.45
CA GLY A 329 -14.96 12.62 7.74
C GLY A 329 -14.16 11.73 8.69
N MET A 330 -14.82 11.05 9.60
CA MET A 330 -14.19 10.32 10.71
C MET A 330 -14.48 8.83 10.65
N ALA A 331 -13.52 8.05 11.15
CA ALA A 331 -13.69 6.63 11.39
C ALA A 331 -13.04 6.21 12.70
N THR A 332 -13.65 5.26 13.41
CA THR A 332 -13.10 4.65 14.61
C THR A 332 -12.75 3.19 14.35
N VAL A 333 -11.53 2.80 14.70
CA VAL A 333 -11.11 1.39 14.66
C VAL A 333 -10.76 0.97 16.09
N GLN A 334 -11.54 0.08 16.65
CA GLN A 334 -11.22 -0.52 17.94
C GLN A 334 -10.91 -2.00 17.77
N GLY A 335 -9.99 -2.51 18.59
CA GLY A 335 -9.57 -3.88 18.41
C GLY A 335 -8.70 -4.44 19.51
N ALA A 336 -8.33 -5.69 19.31
CA ALA A 336 -7.42 -6.42 20.18
C ALA A 336 -6.47 -7.29 19.36
N GLU A 337 -5.22 -7.36 19.82
CA GLU A 337 -4.19 -8.22 19.25
C GLU A 337 -3.58 -9.11 20.31
N VAL A 338 -3.28 -10.34 19.93
CA VAL A 338 -2.55 -11.29 20.77
C VAL A 338 -1.48 -11.97 19.91
N ALA A 339 -0.26 -11.98 20.41
CA ALA A 339 0.85 -12.73 19.85
C ALA A 339 1.43 -13.66 20.91
N SER A 340 1.48 -14.94 20.59
CA SER A 340 2.01 -15.97 21.49
C SER A 340 3.06 -16.81 20.79
N TYR A 341 4.08 -17.18 21.54
CA TYR A 341 5.14 -18.10 21.12
C TYR A 341 5.34 -19.17 22.18
N PHE A 342 5.40 -20.42 21.74
CA PHE A 342 5.52 -21.58 22.61
C PHE A 342 6.73 -22.42 22.20
N ASN A 343 7.74 -22.54 23.06
CA ASN A 343 8.79 -23.52 22.99
C ASN A 343 8.31 -24.80 23.68
N ILE A 344 7.60 -25.66 22.94
CA ILE A 344 6.99 -26.88 23.48
C ILE A 344 8.08 -27.89 23.86
N SER A 345 9.14 -27.94 23.05
CA SER A 345 10.37 -28.73 23.34
C SER A 345 11.54 -28.13 22.56
N ASP A 346 12.78 -28.58 22.82
CA ASP A 346 13.98 -28.15 22.09
C ASP A 346 13.88 -28.31 20.57
N SER A 347 12.95 -29.11 20.11
CA SER A 347 12.76 -29.43 18.69
C SER A 347 11.38 -29.12 18.16
N PHE A 348 10.51 -28.45 18.95
CA PHE A 348 9.17 -28.09 18.50
C PHE A 348 8.73 -26.75 19.07
N SER A 349 8.48 -25.80 18.20
CA SER A 349 7.94 -24.48 18.52
C SER A 349 6.64 -24.20 17.75
N MET A 350 5.84 -23.31 18.31
CA MET A 350 4.57 -22.85 17.71
C MET A 350 4.39 -21.38 18.01
N SER A 351 3.92 -20.61 17.04
CA SER A 351 3.44 -19.25 17.27
C SER A 351 1.99 -19.11 16.81
N LEU A 352 1.23 -18.29 17.53
CA LEU A 352 -0.13 -17.92 17.19
C LEU A 352 -0.29 -16.42 17.32
N MET A 353 -0.74 -15.77 16.25
CA MET A 353 -1.14 -14.37 16.23
C MET A 353 -2.63 -14.29 15.93
N ALA A 354 -3.33 -13.44 16.67
CA ALA A 354 -4.75 -13.16 16.48
C ALA A 354 -4.96 -11.64 16.51
N ASN A 355 -5.73 -11.14 15.55
CA ASN A 355 -6.16 -9.76 15.50
C ASN A 355 -7.68 -9.73 15.33
N PHE A 356 -8.33 -8.84 16.07
CA PHE A 356 -9.76 -8.58 16.01
C PHE A 356 -9.96 -7.08 15.85
N ASN A 357 -10.73 -6.67 14.83
CA ASN A 357 -11.00 -5.28 14.50
C ASN A 357 -12.49 -5.02 14.39
N ASP A 358 -12.91 -3.85 14.84
CA ASP A 358 -14.22 -3.27 14.60
C ASP A 358 -14.04 -1.88 13.97
N PRO A 359 -13.81 -1.79 12.66
CA PRO A 359 -13.55 -0.54 11.96
C PRO A 359 -14.86 0.08 11.48
N THR A 360 -15.30 1.15 12.09
CA THR A 360 -16.61 1.78 11.86
C THR A 360 -16.44 3.21 11.34
N MET A 361 -17.23 3.59 10.35
CA MET A 361 -17.37 4.96 9.88
C MET A 361 -18.22 5.76 10.86
N ASP A 362 -17.71 6.89 11.32
CA ASP A 362 -18.41 7.75 12.29
C ASP A 362 -19.30 8.81 11.63
N ASP A 363 -19.08 9.06 10.35
CA ASP A 363 -19.84 9.99 9.52
C ASP A 363 -20.31 9.34 8.22
N ASP A 364 -21.34 9.93 7.59
CA ASP A 364 -21.70 9.59 6.23
C ASP A 364 -20.60 10.05 5.27
N LEU A 365 -20.25 9.17 4.36
CA LEU A 365 -19.29 9.41 3.31
C LEU A 365 -20.01 9.99 2.10
N VAL A 366 -19.72 11.24 1.76
CA VAL A 366 -20.44 11.96 0.69
C VAL A 366 -19.44 12.38 -0.38
N ASP A 367 -19.77 12.18 -1.67
CA ASP A 367 -18.96 12.68 -2.77
C ASP A 367 -19.14 14.19 -2.98
N ALA A 368 -18.33 14.77 -3.87
CA ALA A 368 -18.39 16.19 -4.20
C ALA A 368 -19.76 16.63 -4.79
N GLY A 369 -20.52 15.68 -5.35
CA GLY A 369 -21.89 15.89 -5.86
C GLY A 369 -22.98 15.77 -4.80
N GLY A 370 -22.63 15.42 -3.54
CA GLY A 370 -23.57 15.20 -2.44
C GLY A 370 -24.19 13.80 -2.39
N THR A 371 -23.67 12.85 -3.16
CA THR A 371 -24.15 11.45 -3.13
C THR A 371 -23.53 10.73 -1.93
N VAL A 372 -24.35 10.04 -1.14
CA VAL A 372 -23.86 9.21 -0.02
C VAL A 372 -23.25 7.93 -0.58
N LEU A 373 -21.93 7.78 -0.44
CA LEU A 373 -21.15 6.62 -0.86
C LEU A 373 -20.96 5.59 0.25
N GLY A 374 -21.23 5.96 1.49
CA GLY A 374 -21.17 5.09 2.65
C GLY A 374 -21.89 5.73 3.80
N ASN A 375 -22.63 4.94 4.58
CA ASN A 375 -23.38 5.50 5.71
C ASN A 375 -22.57 5.39 6.99
N LYS A 376 -22.78 6.32 7.90
CA LYS A 376 -22.37 6.18 9.29
C LYS A 376 -22.75 4.80 9.83
N GLY A 377 -21.80 4.16 10.53
CA GLY A 377 -21.94 2.81 11.05
C GLY A 377 -21.53 1.68 10.08
N ASN A 378 -21.24 2.01 8.83
CA ASN A 378 -20.64 1.04 7.90
C ASN A 378 -19.20 0.71 8.30
N THR A 379 -18.77 -0.50 7.97
CA THR A 379 -17.40 -0.97 8.16
C THR A 379 -16.48 -0.38 7.08
N LEU A 380 -15.30 0.08 7.46
CA LEU A 380 -14.27 0.50 6.50
C LEU A 380 -13.96 -0.60 5.49
N ALA A 381 -13.85 -0.23 4.23
CA ALA A 381 -13.55 -1.16 3.15
C ALA A 381 -12.18 -1.84 3.35
N TYR A 382 -12.05 -3.08 2.89
CA TYR A 382 -10.85 -3.92 2.93
C TYR A 382 -10.31 -4.29 4.32
N VAL A 383 -10.90 -3.84 5.42
CA VAL A 383 -10.47 -4.19 6.77
C VAL A 383 -11.19 -5.45 7.27
N PRO A 384 -10.47 -6.57 7.53
CA PRO A 384 -11.10 -7.80 8.03
C PRO A 384 -11.44 -7.67 9.51
N GLU A 385 -12.61 -8.19 9.93
CA GLU A 385 -13.03 -8.24 11.34
C GLU A 385 -12.07 -9.05 12.22
N LYS A 386 -11.39 -10.05 11.62
CA LYS A 386 -10.43 -10.91 12.33
C LYS A 386 -9.40 -11.52 11.41
N ARG A 387 -8.20 -11.74 11.95
CA ARG A 387 -7.11 -12.42 11.28
C ARG A 387 -6.38 -13.34 12.26
N PHE A 388 -6.03 -14.55 11.80
CA PHE A 388 -5.23 -15.51 12.55
C PHE A 388 -4.04 -15.95 11.73
N ILE A 389 -2.89 -16.13 12.38
CA ILE A 389 -1.69 -16.70 11.79
C ILE A 389 -1.15 -17.74 12.77
N LEU A 390 -0.96 -18.96 12.28
CA LEU A 390 -0.37 -20.06 13.01
C LEU A 390 0.90 -20.51 12.29
N THR A 391 2.02 -20.56 13.01
CA THR A 391 3.27 -21.15 12.53
C THR A 391 3.67 -22.30 13.44
N MET A 392 4.10 -23.40 12.87
CA MET A 392 4.63 -24.57 13.58
C MET A 392 5.95 -25.00 12.96
N ASP A 393 6.97 -25.17 13.79
CA ASP A 393 8.29 -25.61 13.37
C ASP A 393 8.69 -26.83 14.18
N LYS A 394 9.15 -27.88 13.48
CA LYS A 394 9.60 -29.15 14.09
C LYS A 394 10.92 -29.57 13.49
N ASP A 395 11.95 -29.63 14.34
CA ASP A 395 13.23 -30.29 14.01
C ASP A 395 13.19 -31.73 14.36
N PHE A 396 13.78 -32.57 13.51
CA PHE A 396 13.89 -34.02 13.73
C PHE A 396 15.10 -34.59 12.98
N THR A 397 15.36 -35.86 13.17
CA THR A 397 16.41 -36.58 12.45
C THR A 397 15.77 -37.55 11.46
N LEU A 398 16.16 -37.45 10.19
CA LEU A 398 15.75 -38.38 9.14
C LEU A 398 16.98 -39.06 8.56
N ALA A 399 17.01 -40.37 8.64
CA ALA A 399 18.15 -41.22 8.19
C ALA A 399 19.51 -40.75 8.77
N GLY A 400 19.53 -40.33 10.03
CA GLY A 400 20.74 -39.85 10.72
C GLY A 400 21.17 -38.43 10.36
N LYS A 401 20.37 -37.68 9.64
CA LYS A 401 20.65 -36.30 9.20
C LYS A 401 19.64 -35.33 9.80
N PRO A 402 20.06 -34.08 10.13
CA PRO A 402 19.13 -33.04 10.57
C PRO A 402 18.09 -32.78 9.50
N ALA A 403 16.84 -32.68 9.90
CA ALA A 403 15.70 -32.37 9.06
C ALA A 403 14.72 -31.51 9.82
N TYR A 404 13.89 -30.78 9.10
CA TYR A 404 12.84 -29.94 9.67
C TYR A 404 11.53 -30.07 8.92
N PHE A 405 10.46 -29.71 9.60
CA PHE A 405 9.13 -29.49 9.04
C PHE A 405 8.62 -28.13 9.52
N SER A 406 8.04 -27.34 8.62
CA SER A 406 7.42 -26.05 8.91
C SER A 406 6.04 -25.96 8.27
N LEU A 407 5.09 -25.44 9.02
CA LEU A 407 3.72 -25.16 8.60
C LEU A 407 3.39 -23.71 8.92
N ASP A 408 2.98 -22.94 7.91
CA ASP A 408 2.39 -21.62 8.05
C ASP A 408 0.93 -21.69 7.62
N SER A 409 0.02 -21.26 8.47
CA SER A 409 -1.41 -21.16 8.15
C SER A 409 -1.94 -19.80 8.52
N SER A 410 -2.69 -19.18 7.62
CA SER A 410 -3.36 -17.91 7.86
C SER A 410 -4.84 -18.01 7.58
N TYR A 411 -5.63 -17.27 8.35
CA TYR A 411 -7.05 -17.05 8.14
C TYR A 411 -7.31 -15.55 8.10
N THR A 412 -8.05 -15.07 7.10
CA THR A 412 -8.55 -13.70 6.98
C THR A 412 -10.07 -13.75 6.98
N GLY A 413 -10.69 -12.99 7.88
CA GLY A 413 -12.13 -12.87 8.01
C GLY A 413 -12.80 -12.19 6.83
N ARG A 414 -14.12 -12.16 6.85
CA ARG A 414 -14.93 -11.39 5.89
C ARG A 414 -14.56 -9.91 5.98
N ARG A 415 -14.67 -9.22 4.85
CA ARG A 415 -14.50 -7.78 4.71
C ARG A 415 -15.37 -7.26 3.57
N TRP A 416 -15.43 -5.96 3.38
CA TRP A 416 -16.16 -5.31 2.30
C TRP A 416 -15.21 -4.74 1.25
N ALA A 417 -15.60 -4.74 -0.01
CA ALA A 417 -14.82 -4.13 -1.09
C ALA A 417 -15.11 -2.64 -1.28
N ASN A 418 -16.15 -2.14 -0.62
CA ASN A 418 -16.59 -0.74 -0.73
C ASN A 418 -17.18 -0.24 0.60
N GLU A 419 -17.23 1.06 0.75
CA GLU A 419 -17.74 1.76 1.92
C GLU A 419 -19.27 1.68 2.06
N THR A 420 -19.99 1.40 0.98
CA THR A 420 -21.43 1.13 1.03
C THR A 420 -21.77 -0.20 1.72
N ASN A 421 -20.77 -1.05 1.94
CA ASN A 421 -20.92 -2.42 2.45
C ASN A 421 -21.88 -3.31 1.64
N THR A 422 -21.96 -3.06 0.34
CA THR A 422 -22.83 -3.82 -0.58
C THR A 422 -22.10 -4.99 -1.25
N THR A 423 -20.76 -4.92 -1.33
CA THR A 423 -19.92 -5.91 -2.02
C THR A 423 -19.08 -6.69 -1.03
N PRO A 424 -19.55 -7.87 -0.56
CA PRO A 424 -18.83 -8.67 0.43
C PRO A 424 -17.66 -9.43 -0.19
N MET A 425 -16.53 -9.45 0.50
CA MET A 425 -15.38 -10.30 0.21
C MET A 425 -15.33 -11.45 1.21
N PRO A 426 -15.45 -12.72 0.77
CA PRO A 426 -15.49 -13.87 1.65
C PRO A 426 -14.22 -14.05 2.48
N SER A 427 -14.37 -14.68 3.66
CA SER A 427 -13.22 -15.15 4.43
C SER A 427 -12.50 -16.29 3.71
N TYR A 428 -11.19 -16.40 3.97
CA TYR A 428 -10.36 -17.46 3.40
C TYR A 428 -9.25 -17.88 4.34
N SER A 429 -8.71 -19.08 4.08
CA SER A 429 -7.49 -19.58 4.71
C SER A 429 -6.47 -19.95 3.66
N MET A 430 -5.19 -19.73 3.97
CA MET A 430 -4.06 -20.17 3.14
C MET A 430 -3.09 -20.96 4.01
N MET A 431 -2.46 -21.97 3.42
CA MET A 431 -1.53 -22.86 4.12
C MET A 431 -0.28 -23.08 3.26
N ASN A 432 0.89 -22.94 3.88
CA ASN A 432 2.17 -23.27 3.28
C ASN A 432 2.86 -24.37 4.11
N VAL A 433 3.49 -25.29 3.43
CA VAL A 433 4.21 -26.43 4.07
C VAL A 433 5.60 -26.50 3.50
N ARG A 434 6.59 -26.69 4.37
CA ARG A 434 7.99 -26.88 3.98
C ARG A 434 8.58 -28.03 4.77
N THR A 435 9.44 -28.82 4.15
CA THR A 435 10.27 -29.80 4.81
C THR A 435 11.63 -29.85 4.17
N GLY A 436 12.68 -29.92 4.98
CA GLY A 436 14.05 -29.91 4.48
C GLY A 436 14.93 -30.90 5.22
N ILE A 437 16.07 -31.21 4.59
CA ILE A 437 17.09 -32.12 5.13
C ILE A 437 18.49 -31.60 4.79
N GLU A 438 19.42 -31.73 5.74
CA GLU A 438 20.84 -31.42 5.55
C GLU A 438 21.58 -32.68 5.14
N PHE A 439 22.09 -32.75 3.90
CA PHE A 439 22.82 -33.90 3.41
C PHE A 439 24.27 -34.00 3.91
N GLY A 440 24.80 -32.90 4.49
CA GLY A 440 26.22 -32.75 4.85
C GLY A 440 27.03 -32.14 3.69
N GLY A 441 28.31 -31.78 3.99
CA GLY A 441 29.17 -31.14 2.98
C GLY A 441 28.63 -29.76 2.46
N GLY A 442 27.86 -29.06 3.27
CA GLY A 442 27.24 -27.76 2.89
C GLY A 442 25.98 -27.87 2.02
N VAL A 443 25.53 -29.10 1.70
CA VAL A 443 24.36 -29.32 0.84
C VAL A 443 23.08 -29.50 1.66
N SER A 444 22.02 -28.76 1.36
CA SER A 444 20.67 -28.99 1.90
C SER A 444 19.63 -29.03 0.77
N GLY A 445 18.54 -29.77 1.00
CA GLY A 445 17.40 -29.86 0.11
C GLY A 445 16.11 -29.55 0.86
N GLU A 446 15.20 -28.82 0.21
CA GLU A 446 13.89 -28.42 0.74
C GLU A 446 12.82 -28.76 -0.30
N LEU A 447 11.74 -29.37 0.14
CA LEU A 447 10.48 -29.47 -0.59
C LEU A 447 9.52 -28.46 0.00
N PHE A 448 8.87 -27.64 -0.84
CA PHE A 448 7.88 -26.68 -0.39
C PHE A 448 6.59 -26.78 -1.18
N ILE A 449 5.49 -26.48 -0.51
CA ILE A 449 4.14 -26.38 -1.09
C ILE A 449 3.57 -25.04 -0.61
N ASN A 450 3.55 -24.04 -1.49
CA ASN A 450 2.86 -22.79 -1.23
C ASN A 450 1.39 -22.94 -1.61
N ASN A 451 0.49 -22.32 -0.83
CA ASN A 451 -0.96 -22.45 -1.00
C ASN A 451 -1.40 -23.91 -1.10
N ALA A 452 -1.03 -24.73 -0.11
CA ALA A 452 -1.23 -26.18 -0.12
C ALA A 452 -2.70 -26.61 -0.22
N ASN A 453 -3.62 -25.78 0.27
CA ASN A 453 -5.06 -25.98 0.18
C ASN A 453 -5.67 -25.47 -1.16
N ASP A 454 -4.86 -24.93 -2.07
CA ASP A 454 -5.25 -24.36 -3.38
C ASP A 454 -6.39 -23.35 -3.27
N THR A 455 -6.38 -22.54 -2.21
CA THR A 455 -7.39 -21.50 -2.00
C THR A 455 -7.28 -20.43 -3.08
N ARG A 456 -8.43 -19.90 -3.50
CA ARG A 456 -8.55 -18.80 -4.46
C ARG A 456 -9.24 -17.63 -3.74
N PRO A 457 -8.49 -16.87 -2.92
CA PRO A 457 -9.07 -15.79 -2.16
C PRO A 457 -9.46 -14.62 -3.08
N VAL A 458 -10.51 -13.92 -2.73
CA VAL A 458 -10.78 -12.60 -3.27
C VAL A 458 -9.93 -11.61 -2.48
N LEU A 459 -8.83 -11.13 -3.05
CA LEU A 459 -7.92 -10.17 -2.41
C LEU A 459 -8.32 -8.73 -2.66
N GLY A 460 -8.78 -8.45 -3.88
CA GLY A 460 -9.37 -7.21 -4.33
C GLY A 460 -10.60 -7.54 -5.18
N LEU A 461 -11.57 -6.64 -5.17
CA LEU A 461 -12.77 -6.73 -6.00
C LEU A 461 -13.13 -5.31 -6.43
N TYR A 462 -13.16 -5.06 -7.72
CA TYR A 462 -13.45 -3.76 -8.29
C TYR A 462 -14.24 -3.91 -9.59
N GLU A 463 -15.01 -2.90 -9.90
CA GLU A 463 -15.71 -2.80 -11.17
C GLU A 463 -14.91 -1.90 -12.10
N ASP A 464 -14.65 -2.39 -13.30
CA ASP A 464 -13.94 -1.67 -14.33
C ASP A 464 -14.74 -1.74 -15.64
N PHE A 465 -15.25 -0.57 -16.07
CA PHE A 465 -16.11 -0.45 -17.27
C PHE A 465 -17.24 -1.47 -17.37
N GLY A 466 -17.98 -1.64 -16.27
CA GLY A 466 -19.11 -2.59 -16.21
C GLY A 466 -18.70 -4.05 -15.98
N ASP A 467 -17.41 -4.38 -15.97
CA ASP A 467 -16.91 -5.70 -15.65
C ASP A 467 -16.47 -5.77 -14.19
N LEU A 468 -16.96 -6.77 -13.48
CA LEU A 468 -16.53 -7.05 -12.13
C LEU A 468 -15.24 -7.89 -12.16
N ARG A 469 -14.14 -7.32 -11.70
CA ARG A 469 -12.81 -7.94 -11.67
C ARG A 469 -12.39 -8.27 -10.26
N LEU A 470 -11.68 -9.37 -10.09
CA LEU A 470 -11.12 -9.76 -8.81
C LEU A 470 -9.61 -10.01 -8.91
N THR A 471 -8.90 -9.62 -7.88
CA THR A 471 -7.50 -9.99 -7.66
C THR A 471 -7.45 -11.19 -6.72
N SER A 472 -6.64 -12.18 -7.07
CA SER A 472 -6.49 -13.43 -6.31
C SER A 472 -5.02 -13.72 -6.04
N SER A 473 -4.74 -14.73 -5.18
CA SER A 473 -3.38 -15.21 -4.93
C SER A 473 -2.90 -16.19 -5.99
N GLN A 474 -1.59 -16.43 -5.99
CA GLN A 474 -0.99 -17.54 -6.73
C GLN A 474 -1.72 -18.87 -6.45
N PRO A 475 -1.88 -19.74 -7.46
CA PRO A 475 -2.32 -21.12 -7.25
C PRO A 475 -1.32 -21.89 -6.38
N ARG A 476 -1.69 -23.10 -5.99
CA ARG A 476 -0.76 -24.01 -5.33
C ARG A 476 0.49 -24.22 -6.18
N VAL A 477 1.64 -23.98 -5.57
CA VAL A 477 2.96 -24.19 -6.17
C VAL A 477 3.70 -25.25 -5.36
N ILE A 478 4.17 -26.30 -6.03
CA ILE A 478 5.04 -27.33 -5.44
C ILE A 478 6.42 -27.17 -6.05
N GLY A 479 7.44 -27.07 -5.21
CA GLY A 479 8.80 -26.86 -5.69
C GLY A 479 9.84 -27.51 -4.80
N ILE A 480 11.04 -27.66 -5.36
CA ILE A 480 12.23 -28.16 -4.69
C ILE A 480 13.28 -27.05 -4.73
N ARG A 481 13.98 -26.87 -3.60
CA ARG A 481 15.11 -25.94 -3.49
C ARG A 481 16.33 -26.71 -3.00
N ILE A 482 17.43 -26.55 -3.70
CA ILE A 482 18.74 -27.10 -3.29
C ILE A 482 19.64 -25.91 -2.98
N ARG A 483 20.31 -25.95 -1.83
CA ARG A 483 21.26 -24.92 -1.41
C ARG A 483 22.62 -25.58 -1.14
N TYR A 484 23.66 -24.84 -1.50
CA TYR A 484 25.04 -25.18 -1.17
C TYR A 484 25.68 -24.00 -0.44
N LYS A 485 26.24 -24.28 0.74
CA LYS A 485 27.04 -23.30 1.49
C LYS A 485 28.51 -23.68 1.35
N TYR A 486 29.31 -22.72 0.95
CA TYR A 486 30.76 -22.82 0.84
C TYR A 486 31.41 -22.93 2.22
#